data_01fbdde494a5c732700b79d23e1cf3b7
#
_entry.id   01fbdde494a5c732700b79d23e1cf3b7
#
_cell.length_a   1.000
_cell.length_b   1.000
_cell.length_c   1.000
_cell.angle_alpha   90.00
_cell.angle_beta   90.00
_cell.angle_gamma   90.00
#
_symmetry.space_group_name_H-M   'P 1'
#
loop_
_entity.id
_entity.type
_entity.pdbx_description
1 polymer ?
#
loop_
_entity_poly.entity_id
_entity_poly.type
_entity_poly.pdbx_seq_one_letter_code
_entity_poly.pdbx_strand_id
1 'polypeptide(L)'
;MIFQNFNLFPHLTVAENIMLAPRLTNYLTKEKAQEQALRLLQRVSLADKFDEYPDQLSGGQKQRVAIARALAINPEILLCDEITSALDPQLVNEVLLVIEALAKEGMTIIMVTHEMAFARKISDKVVFMYSGKVHEMGSPEMLFNHPSTPELQRFLSMVL
;
A
#
# COMPACT_ATOMS: atom_id res chain seq x y z
N MET A 1 -8.16 -0.46 -3.54
CA MET A 1 -6.92 -0.29 -4.32
C MET A 1 -6.21 0.98 -3.87
N ILE A 2 -4.87 0.91 -3.75
CA ILE A 2 -4.00 2.04 -3.42
C ILE A 2 -3.16 2.31 -4.65
N PHE A 3 -3.05 3.58 -5.03
CA PHE A 3 -2.39 4.02 -6.26
C PHE A 3 -1.06 4.71 -5.96
N GLN A 4 -0.18 4.79 -6.95
CA GLN A 4 1.07 5.53 -6.92
C GLN A 4 0.87 7.01 -6.55
N ASN A 5 -0.11 7.67 -7.16
CA ASN A 5 -0.53 9.02 -6.79
C ASN A 5 -1.62 8.91 -5.75
N PHE A 6 -1.38 9.23 -4.54
CA PHE A 6 -2.21 9.11 -3.32
C PHE A 6 -3.74 9.23 -3.53
N ASN A 7 -4.18 10.01 -4.52
CA ASN A 7 -5.56 10.26 -4.93
C ASN A 7 -6.45 10.69 -3.75
N LEU A 8 -5.90 11.46 -2.81
CA LEU A 8 -6.66 12.09 -1.75
C LEU A 8 -7.46 13.26 -2.31
N PHE A 9 -8.65 13.45 -1.76
CA PHE A 9 -9.49 14.60 -2.08
C PHE A 9 -8.94 15.84 -1.35
N PRO A 10 -8.40 16.85 -2.07
CA PRO A 10 -7.69 17.97 -1.43
C PRO A 10 -8.58 18.89 -0.62
N HIS A 11 -9.88 18.90 -0.89
CA HIS A 11 -10.89 19.73 -0.21
C HIS A 11 -11.54 19.04 1.00
N LEU A 12 -11.13 17.80 1.30
CA LEU A 12 -11.56 17.03 2.46
C LEU A 12 -10.40 16.88 3.44
N THR A 13 -10.70 16.88 4.73
CA THR A 13 -9.71 16.57 5.77
C THR A 13 -9.24 15.10 5.64
N VAL A 14 -8.21 14.75 6.37
CA VAL A 14 -7.68 13.37 6.47
C VAL A 14 -8.79 12.42 6.92
N ALA A 15 -9.50 12.77 7.98
CA ALA A 15 -10.62 11.97 8.48
C ALA A 15 -11.76 11.84 7.46
N GLU A 16 -12.12 12.93 6.81
CA GLU A 16 -13.18 12.94 5.79
C GLU A 16 -12.82 12.08 4.58
N ASN A 17 -11.55 12.08 4.14
CA ASN A 17 -11.04 11.19 3.10
C ASN A 17 -11.26 9.71 3.46
N ILE A 18 -11.01 9.32 4.72
CA ILE A 18 -11.17 7.95 5.20
C ILE A 18 -12.65 7.60 5.35
N MET A 19 -13.45 8.51 5.89
CA MET A 19 -14.86 8.30 6.16
C MET A 19 -15.75 8.31 4.90
N LEU A 20 -15.28 8.82 3.78
CA LEU A 20 -16.09 9.10 2.60
C LEU A 20 -16.84 7.84 2.11
N ALA A 21 -16.09 6.76 1.82
CA ALA A 21 -16.69 5.53 1.29
C ALA A 21 -17.64 4.85 2.29
N PRO A 22 -17.28 4.63 3.57
CA PRO A 22 -18.20 4.07 4.56
C PRO A 22 -19.50 4.85 4.72
N ARG A 23 -19.47 6.17 4.56
CA ARG A 23 -20.65 7.03 4.65
C ARG A 23 -21.52 7.00 3.40
N LEU A 24 -20.90 7.07 2.21
CA LEU A 24 -21.62 7.05 0.94
C LEU A 24 -22.36 5.72 0.70
N THR A 25 -21.78 4.63 1.16
CA THR A 25 -22.41 3.30 1.06
C THR A 25 -23.43 3.03 2.17
N ASN A 26 -23.71 4.00 3.05
CA ASN A 26 -24.54 3.84 4.25
C ASN A 26 -24.12 2.68 5.16
N TYR A 27 -22.84 2.27 5.06
CA TYR A 27 -22.29 1.17 5.85
C TYR A 27 -22.12 1.57 7.33
N LEU A 28 -21.80 2.86 7.60
CA LEU A 28 -21.62 3.39 8.95
C LEU A 28 -22.36 4.72 9.15
N THR A 29 -22.83 4.96 10.39
CA THR A 29 -23.24 6.30 10.83
C THR A 29 -22.01 7.22 10.91
N LYS A 30 -22.23 8.54 10.99
CA LYS A 30 -21.16 9.53 11.08
C LYS A 30 -20.23 9.25 12.27
N GLU A 31 -20.80 9.00 13.43
CA GLU A 31 -20.06 8.76 14.68
C GLU A 31 -19.20 7.50 14.58
N LYS A 32 -19.76 6.40 14.08
CA LYS A 32 -19.03 5.14 13.87
C LYS A 32 -17.92 5.30 12.80
N ALA A 33 -18.17 6.08 11.75
CA ALA A 33 -17.16 6.36 10.73
C ALA A 33 -15.99 7.18 11.29
N GLN A 34 -16.26 8.17 12.18
CA GLN A 34 -15.24 8.94 12.88
C GLN A 34 -14.38 8.06 13.79
N GLU A 35 -15.02 7.20 14.58
CA GLU A 35 -14.33 6.25 15.45
C GLU A 35 -13.45 5.28 14.63
N GLN A 36 -13.96 4.77 13.52
CA GLN A 36 -13.19 3.90 12.62
C GLN A 36 -12.02 4.66 12.00
N ALA A 37 -12.24 5.88 11.51
CA ALA A 37 -11.18 6.70 10.91
C ALA A 37 -10.05 6.96 11.91
N LEU A 38 -10.37 7.28 13.18
CA LEU A 38 -9.38 7.47 14.23
C LEU A 38 -8.57 6.19 14.48
N ARG A 39 -9.24 5.02 14.59
CA ARG A 39 -8.55 3.73 14.75
C ARG A 39 -7.62 3.42 13.58
N LEU A 40 -8.06 3.68 12.34
CA LEU A 40 -7.22 3.47 11.15
C LEU A 40 -6.04 4.42 11.10
N LEU A 41 -6.21 5.68 11.50
CA LEU A 41 -5.12 6.65 11.60
C LEU A 41 -4.10 6.26 12.69
N GLN A 42 -4.55 5.70 13.80
CA GLN A 42 -3.65 5.14 14.82
C GLN A 42 -2.80 4.00 14.26
N ARG A 43 -3.38 3.10 13.44
CA ARG A 43 -2.65 1.99 12.79
C ARG A 43 -1.55 2.46 11.85
N VAL A 44 -1.72 3.62 11.22
CA VAL A 44 -0.73 4.21 10.32
C VAL A 44 0.09 5.33 10.98
N SER A 45 0.00 5.49 12.31
CA SER A 45 0.72 6.49 13.12
C SER A 45 0.48 7.94 12.69
N LEU A 46 -0.79 8.29 12.43
CA LEU A 46 -1.24 9.62 11.98
C LEU A 46 -2.50 10.11 12.71
N ALA A 47 -2.74 9.63 13.94
CA ALA A 47 -3.93 10.05 14.71
C ALA A 47 -3.96 11.57 14.98
N ASP A 48 -2.80 12.20 15.11
CA ASP A 48 -2.62 13.64 15.30
C ASP A 48 -2.98 14.46 14.05
N LYS A 49 -3.13 13.82 12.88
CA LYS A 49 -3.43 14.44 11.58
C LYS A 49 -4.92 14.37 11.19
N PHE A 50 -5.80 14.01 12.14
CA PHE A 50 -7.21 13.73 11.88
C PHE A 50 -7.94 14.88 11.16
N ASP A 51 -7.73 16.13 11.60
CA ASP A 51 -8.40 17.32 11.09
C ASP A 51 -7.57 18.08 10.04
N GLU A 52 -6.37 17.61 9.69
CA GLU A 52 -5.51 18.23 8.71
C GLU A 52 -5.98 17.96 7.28
N TYR A 53 -5.56 18.81 6.33
CA TYR A 53 -5.80 18.64 4.91
C TYR A 53 -4.62 17.98 4.21
N PRO A 54 -4.82 17.31 3.05
CA PRO A 54 -3.74 16.64 2.33
C PRO A 54 -2.54 17.51 1.99
N ASP A 55 -2.71 18.81 1.74
CA ASP A 55 -1.61 19.74 1.42
C ASP A 55 -0.66 19.99 2.60
N GLN A 56 -1.13 19.76 3.83
CA GLN A 56 -0.35 19.88 5.07
C GLN A 56 0.49 18.62 5.38
N LEU A 57 0.39 17.57 4.56
CA LEU A 57 1.03 16.27 4.78
C LEU A 57 2.24 16.07 3.88
N SER A 58 3.27 15.37 4.39
CA SER A 58 4.36 14.83 3.56
C SER A 58 3.86 13.74 2.59
N GLY A 59 4.65 13.40 1.57
CA GLY A 59 4.31 12.33 0.63
C GLY A 59 4.04 10.99 1.33
N GLY A 60 4.91 10.57 2.25
CA GLY A 60 4.74 9.35 3.03
C GLY A 60 3.49 9.37 3.94
N GLN A 61 3.16 10.54 4.52
CA GLN A 61 1.93 10.71 5.29
C GLN A 61 0.69 10.59 4.37
N LYS A 62 0.69 11.23 3.19
CA LYS A 62 -0.39 11.11 2.21
C LYS A 62 -0.62 9.65 1.81
N GLN A 63 0.44 8.90 1.58
CA GLN A 63 0.34 7.50 1.22
C GLN A 63 -0.22 6.65 2.36
N ARG A 64 0.20 6.89 3.60
CA ARG A 64 -0.36 6.21 4.78
C ARG A 64 -1.85 6.55 5.00
N VAL A 65 -2.29 7.77 4.71
CA VAL A 65 -3.72 8.12 4.69
C VAL A 65 -4.46 7.38 3.59
N ALA A 66 -3.87 7.25 2.38
CA ALA A 66 -4.48 6.49 1.29
C ALA A 66 -4.63 4.99 1.64
N ILE A 67 -3.67 4.41 2.37
CA ILE A 67 -3.77 3.05 2.93
C ILE A 67 -4.92 2.99 3.93
N ALA A 68 -4.98 3.89 4.91
CA ALA A 68 -6.05 3.94 5.90
C ALA A 68 -7.44 4.07 5.24
N ARG A 69 -7.57 4.92 4.22
CA ARG A 69 -8.80 5.05 3.42
C ARG A 69 -9.18 3.75 2.73
N ALA A 70 -8.22 3.03 2.14
CA ALA A 70 -8.49 1.76 1.49
C ALA A 70 -8.96 0.67 2.49
N LEU A 71 -8.50 0.72 3.74
CA LEU A 71 -8.91 -0.20 4.80
C LEU A 71 -10.30 0.13 5.38
N ALA A 72 -10.81 1.35 5.19
CA ALA A 72 -12.06 1.79 5.81
C ALA A 72 -13.32 1.02 5.37
N ILE A 73 -13.25 0.33 4.24
CA ILE A 73 -14.34 -0.54 3.74
C ILE A 73 -14.15 -2.01 4.09
N ASN A 74 -13.21 -2.34 4.98
CA ASN A 74 -12.85 -3.70 5.39
C ASN A 74 -12.65 -4.65 4.20
N PRO A 75 -11.69 -4.37 3.30
CA PRO A 75 -11.48 -5.18 2.10
C PRO A 75 -10.92 -6.56 2.45
N GLU A 76 -11.32 -7.59 1.70
CA GLU A 76 -10.73 -8.93 1.78
C GLU A 76 -9.35 -8.97 1.10
N ILE A 77 -9.16 -8.18 0.05
CA ILE A 77 -7.91 -8.09 -0.73
C ILE A 77 -7.51 -6.63 -0.89
N LEU A 78 -6.25 -6.34 -0.62
CA LEU A 78 -5.65 -5.02 -0.83
C LEU A 78 -4.80 -5.04 -2.11
N LEU A 79 -5.14 -4.18 -3.07
CA LEU A 79 -4.37 -4.00 -4.29
C LEU A 79 -3.47 -2.76 -4.14
N CYS A 80 -2.17 -2.92 -4.30
CA CYS A 80 -1.16 -1.87 -4.18
C CYS A 80 -0.42 -1.72 -5.53
N ASP A 81 -0.52 -0.55 -6.13
CA ASP A 81 0.09 -0.27 -7.43
C ASP A 81 1.18 0.78 -7.26
N GLU A 82 2.44 0.33 -7.23
CA GLU A 82 3.66 1.15 -7.10
C GLU A 82 3.59 2.21 -5.99
N ILE A 83 3.11 1.84 -4.83
CA ILE A 83 2.76 2.76 -3.73
C ILE A 83 3.92 3.56 -3.13
N THR A 84 5.15 3.27 -3.51
CA THR A 84 6.38 3.96 -3.06
C THR A 84 7.04 4.80 -4.15
N SER A 85 6.66 4.65 -5.43
CA SER A 85 7.36 5.26 -6.57
C SER A 85 7.29 6.81 -6.59
N ALA A 86 6.29 7.41 -5.94
CA ALA A 86 6.14 8.86 -5.83
C ALA A 86 6.73 9.45 -4.53
N LEU A 87 7.49 8.65 -3.77
CA LEU A 87 8.03 9.04 -2.46
C LEU A 87 9.53 9.29 -2.51
N ASP A 88 9.98 10.21 -1.66
CA ASP A 88 11.40 10.32 -1.35
C ASP A 88 11.89 9.04 -0.67
N PRO A 89 13.12 8.56 -0.99
CA PRO A 89 13.66 7.30 -0.44
C PRO A 89 13.60 7.21 1.08
N GLN A 90 13.72 8.34 1.78
CA GLN A 90 13.65 8.39 3.25
C GLN A 90 12.25 8.06 3.79
N LEU A 91 11.19 8.28 3.00
CA LEU A 91 9.79 8.06 3.39
C LEU A 91 9.26 6.68 2.99
N VAL A 92 9.96 5.99 2.09
CA VAL A 92 9.57 4.65 1.59
C VAL A 92 9.40 3.67 2.74
N ASN A 93 10.36 3.64 3.66
CA ASN A 93 10.39 2.66 4.74
C ASN A 93 9.16 2.77 5.67
N GLU A 94 8.67 3.98 5.93
CA GLU A 94 7.49 4.20 6.77
C GLU A 94 6.22 3.57 6.17
N VAL A 95 6.09 3.65 4.85
CA VAL A 95 4.95 3.08 4.11
C VAL A 95 5.06 1.55 4.05
N LEU A 96 6.26 1.03 3.76
CA LEU A 96 6.50 -0.41 3.70
C LEU A 96 6.28 -1.11 5.05
N LEU A 97 6.62 -0.47 6.17
CA LEU A 97 6.34 -1.00 7.51
C LEU A 97 4.84 -1.16 7.77
N VAL A 98 4.00 -0.25 7.28
CA VAL A 98 2.53 -0.40 7.38
C VAL A 98 2.06 -1.61 6.58
N ILE A 99 2.55 -1.79 5.36
CA ILE A 99 2.20 -2.96 4.52
C ILE A 99 2.68 -4.27 5.17
N GLU A 100 3.90 -4.29 5.72
CA GLU A 100 4.42 -5.46 6.44
C GLU A 100 3.54 -5.83 7.65
N ALA A 101 3.09 -4.83 8.41
CA ALA A 101 2.18 -5.06 9.55
C ALA A 101 0.85 -5.67 9.09
N LEU A 102 0.25 -5.13 8.01
CA LEU A 102 -1.00 -5.66 7.45
C LEU A 102 -0.85 -7.09 6.94
N ALA A 103 0.26 -7.43 6.27
CA ALA A 103 0.55 -8.78 5.82
C ALA A 103 0.68 -9.76 7.00
N LYS A 104 1.38 -9.36 8.08
CA LYS A 104 1.50 -10.16 9.31
C LYS A 104 0.17 -10.39 10.04
N GLU A 105 -0.78 -9.48 9.89
CA GLU A 105 -2.15 -9.62 10.40
C GLU A 105 -3.01 -10.56 9.53
N GLY A 106 -2.48 -11.09 8.42
CA GLY A 106 -3.18 -12.03 7.53
C GLY A 106 -3.95 -11.35 6.39
N MET A 107 -3.73 -10.06 6.12
CA MET A 107 -4.32 -9.38 4.97
C MET A 107 -3.78 -9.96 3.66
N THR A 108 -4.68 -10.36 2.76
CA THR A 108 -4.29 -10.72 1.39
C THR A 108 -3.92 -9.45 0.62
N ILE A 109 -2.66 -9.39 0.15
CA ILE A 109 -2.13 -8.21 -0.55
C ILE A 109 -1.60 -8.64 -1.91
N ILE A 110 -2.02 -7.94 -2.96
CA ILE A 110 -1.42 -8.02 -4.29
C ILE A 110 -0.71 -6.69 -4.55
N MET A 111 0.61 -6.74 -4.76
CA MET A 111 1.43 -5.54 -4.88
C MET A 111 2.29 -5.56 -6.15
N VAL A 112 2.22 -4.48 -6.91
CA VAL A 112 3.22 -4.14 -7.93
C VAL A 112 4.25 -3.23 -7.27
N THR A 113 5.53 -3.58 -7.37
CA THR A 113 6.59 -2.84 -6.68
C THR A 113 7.95 -2.96 -7.37
N HIS A 114 8.77 -1.95 -7.19
CA HIS A 114 10.21 -1.94 -7.50
C HIS A 114 11.09 -2.21 -6.26
N GLU A 115 10.48 -2.38 -5.09
CA GLU A 115 11.19 -2.64 -3.84
C GLU A 115 11.54 -4.13 -3.71
N MET A 116 12.58 -4.58 -4.43
CA MET A 116 12.92 -6.01 -4.54
C MET A 116 13.28 -6.64 -3.20
N ALA A 117 14.02 -5.93 -2.35
CA ALA A 117 14.38 -6.40 -1.01
C ALA A 117 13.13 -6.61 -0.14
N PHE A 118 12.15 -5.71 -0.24
CA PHE A 118 10.89 -5.83 0.47
C PHE A 118 10.05 -6.99 -0.07
N ALA A 119 9.89 -7.09 -1.41
CA ALA A 119 9.17 -8.19 -2.03
C ALA A 119 9.76 -9.56 -1.63
N ARG A 120 11.09 -9.68 -1.64
CA ARG A 120 11.80 -10.91 -1.20
C ARG A 120 11.51 -11.27 0.25
N LYS A 121 11.40 -10.26 1.13
CA LYS A 121 11.21 -10.46 2.58
C LYS A 121 9.80 -10.90 2.95
N ILE A 122 8.76 -10.33 2.30
CA ILE A 122 7.39 -10.44 2.81
C ILE A 122 6.45 -11.26 1.95
N SER A 123 6.75 -11.49 0.65
CA SER A 123 5.80 -12.17 -0.22
C SER A 123 5.85 -13.70 -0.06
N ASP A 124 4.68 -14.32 -0.10
CA ASP A 124 4.55 -15.78 -0.21
C ASP A 124 4.76 -16.25 -1.64
N LYS A 125 4.42 -15.39 -2.61
CA LYS A 125 4.52 -15.66 -4.04
C LYS A 125 4.94 -14.41 -4.80
N VAL A 126 5.86 -14.60 -5.74
CA VAL A 126 6.33 -13.56 -6.66
C VAL A 126 5.91 -13.92 -8.07
N VAL A 127 5.51 -12.92 -8.84
CA VAL A 127 5.14 -13.04 -10.25
C VAL A 127 6.00 -12.08 -11.05
N PHE A 128 6.84 -12.60 -11.94
CA PHE A 128 7.57 -11.80 -12.90
C PHE A 128 6.77 -11.70 -14.21
N MET A 129 6.49 -10.47 -14.59
CA MET A 129 5.78 -10.15 -15.84
C MET A 129 6.77 -9.62 -16.88
N TYR A 130 6.68 -10.15 -18.09
CA TYR A 130 7.47 -9.71 -19.22
C TYR A 130 6.59 -9.65 -20.48
N SER A 131 6.70 -8.55 -21.24
CA SER A 131 5.91 -8.31 -22.47
C SER A 131 4.39 -8.55 -22.28
N GLY A 132 3.83 -8.08 -21.14
CA GLY A 132 2.40 -8.16 -20.85
C GLY A 132 1.89 -9.54 -20.45
N LYS A 133 2.77 -10.51 -20.17
CA LYS A 133 2.43 -11.88 -19.79
C LYS A 133 3.14 -12.27 -18.48
N VAL A 134 2.52 -13.19 -17.74
CA VAL A 134 3.20 -13.89 -16.65
C VAL A 134 4.31 -14.75 -17.26
N HIS A 135 5.55 -14.47 -16.90
CA HIS A 135 6.72 -15.12 -17.46
C HIS A 135 7.31 -16.18 -16.53
N GLU A 136 7.51 -15.79 -15.25
CA GLU A 136 7.84 -16.72 -14.17
C GLU A 136 6.98 -16.44 -12.94
N MET A 137 6.72 -17.49 -12.15
CA MET A 137 5.98 -17.37 -10.90
C MET A 137 6.43 -18.46 -9.91
N GLY A 138 6.66 -18.07 -8.67
CA GLY A 138 7.08 -19.01 -7.63
C GLY A 138 7.28 -18.35 -6.28
N SER A 139 7.96 -19.04 -5.37
CA SER A 139 8.38 -18.47 -4.10
C SER A 139 9.47 -17.42 -4.32
N PRO A 140 9.63 -16.45 -3.39
CA PRO A 140 10.74 -15.50 -3.44
C PRO A 140 12.10 -16.18 -3.58
N GLU A 141 12.32 -17.27 -2.84
CA GLU A 141 13.56 -18.04 -2.90
C GLU A 141 13.88 -18.53 -4.32
N MET A 142 12.90 -19.06 -5.03
CA MET A 142 13.08 -19.52 -6.41
C MET A 142 13.38 -18.39 -7.36
N LEU A 143 12.57 -17.31 -7.35
CA LEU A 143 12.71 -16.25 -8.35
C LEU A 143 13.94 -15.38 -8.12
N PHE A 144 14.30 -15.11 -6.87
CA PHE A 144 15.43 -14.22 -6.58
C PHE A 144 16.79 -14.93 -6.56
N ASN A 145 16.84 -16.22 -6.17
CA ASN A 145 18.11 -16.96 -6.07
C ASN A 145 18.34 -17.93 -7.23
N HIS A 146 17.26 -18.43 -7.84
CA HIS A 146 17.33 -19.45 -8.91
C HIS A 146 16.42 -19.10 -10.10
N PRO A 147 16.55 -17.88 -10.70
CA PRO A 147 15.74 -17.46 -11.84
C PRO A 147 15.98 -18.39 -13.03
N SER A 148 14.89 -18.91 -13.63
CA SER A 148 14.96 -19.91 -14.69
C SER A 148 15.12 -19.27 -16.07
N THR A 149 14.57 -18.07 -16.28
CA THR A 149 14.57 -17.41 -17.60
C THR A 149 15.67 -16.36 -17.71
N PRO A 150 16.28 -16.21 -18.91
CA PRO A 150 17.28 -15.16 -19.15
C PRO A 150 16.76 -13.75 -18.90
N GLU A 151 15.47 -13.52 -19.14
CA GLU A 151 14.79 -12.22 -18.94
C GLU A 151 14.77 -11.84 -17.46
N LEU A 152 14.39 -12.79 -16.59
CA LEU A 152 14.38 -12.55 -15.15
C LEU A 152 15.81 -12.38 -14.61
N GLN A 153 16.78 -13.21 -15.07
CA GLN A 153 18.19 -13.09 -14.70
C GLN A 153 18.74 -11.69 -15.03
N ARG A 154 18.46 -11.20 -16.25
CA ARG A 154 18.85 -9.85 -16.67
C ARG A 154 18.19 -8.78 -15.85
N PHE A 155 16.87 -8.89 -15.58
CA PHE A 155 16.15 -7.93 -14.75
C PHE A 155 16.76 -7.85 -13.35
N LEU A 156 16.97 -8.98 -12.68
CA LEU A 156 17.54 -9.01 -11.32
C LEU A 156 18.96 -8.45 -11.27
N SER A 157 19.79 -8.70 -12.28
CA SER A 157 21.15 -8.13 -12.34
C SER A 157 21.20 -6.60 -12.49
N MET A 158 20.08 -5.96 -12.88
CA MET A 158 19.98 -4.50 -12.99
C MET A 158 19.42 -3.84 -11.73
N VAL A 159 18.70 -4.59 -10.89
CA VAL A 159 17.96 -4.02 -9.76
C VAL A 159 18.44 -4.49 -8.38
N LEU A 160 19.31 -5.49 -8.33
CA LEU A 160 19.99 -6.00 -7.14
C LEU A 160 21.48 -5.71 -7.20
#